data_00431652c67b00a5f9475b56b4e25939
#
_entry.id   00431652c67b00a5f9475b56b4e25939
#
_cell.length_a   1.000
_cell.length_b   1.000
_cell.length_c   1.000
_cell.angle_alpha   90.00
_cell.angle_beta   90.00
_cell.angle_gamma   90.00
#
_symmetry.space_group_name_H-M   'P 1'
#
loop_
_entity.id
_entity.type
_entity.pdbx_description
1 polymer ?
#
loop_
_entity_poly.entity_id
_entity_poly.type
_entity_poly.pdbx_seq_one_letter_code
_entity_poly.pdbx_strand_id
1 'polypeptide(L)' 'MSSVVSPACADEALEMLTAAMGYLAAADATAMTAEEQARCLRVLERATSVGTAARTSVLGAFAHGQGPGADAEYSPRAWL' A
#
# COMPACT_ATOMS: atom_id res chain seq x y z
N MET A 1 5.62 8.03 -24.41
CA MET A 1 4.81 7.14 -23.98
C MET A 1 5.05 6.69 -22.62
N SER A 2 4.16 6.78 -21.86
CA SER A 2 4.40 6.43 -20.57
C SER A 2 4.24 4.98 -20.43
N SER A 3 5.07 4.38 -19.74
CA SER A 3 4.90 3.04 -19.52
C SER A 3 4.71 2.86 -18.10
N VAL A 4 3.52 2.50 -17.75
CA VAL A 4 3.23 2.18 -16.39
C VAL A 4 3.38 0.69 -16.27
N VAL A 5 4.32 0.29 -15.46
CA VAL A 5 4.56 -1.12 -15.25
C VAL A 5 3.56 -1.62 -14.26
N SER A 6 2.76 -2.59 -14.67
CA SER A 6 1.81 -3.20 -13.77
C SER A 6 2.45 -4.39 -13.08
N PRO A 7 2.21 -4.56 -11.79
CA PRO A 7 2.77 -5.71 -11.11
C PRO A 7 2.11 -6.99 -11.60
N ALA A 8 2.89 -8.03 -11.69
CA ALA A 8 2.40 -9.32 -12.14
C ALA A 8 1.82 -10.13 -10.99
N CYS A 9 2.22 -9.82 -9.78
CA CYS A 9 1.75 -10.56 -8.62
C CYS A 9 1.85 -9.67 -7.40
N ALA A 10 1.33 -10.16 -6.29
CA ALA A 10 1.30 -9.38 -5.06
C ALA A 10 2.69 -9.06 -4.57
N ASP A 11 3.61 -10.01 -4.65
CA ASP A 11 4.96 -9.74 -4.18
C ASP A 11 5.60 -8.59 -4.93
N GLU A 12 5.42 -8.58 -6.24
CA GLU A 12 5.97 -7.51 -7.04
C GLU A 12 5.31 -6.18 -6.70
N ALA A 13 4.00 -6.21 -6.48
CA ALA A 13 3.29 -4.99 -6.10
C ALA A 13 3.80 -4.45 -4.78
N LEU A 14 4.07 -5.33 -3.83
CA LEU A 14 4.57 -4.89 -2.54
C LEU A 14 5.96 -4.30 -2.65
N GLU A 15 6.80 -4.88 -3.49
CA GLU A 15 8.13 -4.34 -3.69
C GLU A 15 8.06 -2.97 -4.34
N MET A 16 7.19 -2.81 -5.32
CA MET A 16 7.02 -1.53 -5.97
C MET A 16 6.51 -0.49 -5.01
N LEU A 17 5.55 -0.86 -4.19
CA LEU A 17 5.00 0.05 -3.20
C LEU A 17 6.07 0.50 -2.21
N THR A 18 6.82 -0.45 -1.69
CA THR A 18 7.87 -0.16 -0.72
C THR A 18 8.91 0.78 -1.31
N ALA A 19 9.33 0.49 -2.54
CA ALA A 19 10.33 1.31 -3.20
C ALA A 19 9.81 2.71 -3.45
N ALA A 20 8.58 2.82 -3.93
CA ALA A 20 8.02 4.12 -4.24
C ALA A 20 7.83 4.96 -2.99
N MET A 21 7.30 4.36 -1.94
CA MET A 21 7.10 5.08 -0.70
C MET A 21 8.41 5.50 -0.06
N GLY A 22 9.39 4.61 -0.13
CA GLY A 22 10.71 4.93 0.39
C GLY A 22 11.35 6.09 -0.34
N TYR A 23 11.20 6.10 -1.65
CA TYR A 23 11.73 7.19 -2.44
C TYR A 23 11.08 8.51 -2.05
N LEU A 24 9.77 8.52 -1.95
CA LEU A 24 9.06 9.75 -1.62
C LEU A 24 9.36 10.23 -0.21
N ALA A 25 9.50 9.29 0.71
CA ALA A 25 9.80 9.66 2.09
C ALA A 25 11.19 10.28 2.21
N ALA A 26 12.11 9.86 1.37
CA ALA A 26 13.47 10.38 1.41
C ALA A 26 13.69 11.58 0.51
N ALA A 27 12.72 11.89 -0.35
CA ALA A 27 12.89 12.96 -1.30
C ALA A 27 12.87 14.30 -0.61
N ASP A 28 13.63 15.25 -1.21
CA ASP A 28 13.63 16.61 -0.69
C ASP A 28 12.46 17.35 -1.28
N ALA A 29 11.40 17.44 -0.52
CA ALA A 29 10.17 18.05 -1.01
C ALA A 29 10.35 19.54 -1.30
N THR A 30 11.31 20.17 -0.62
CA THR A 30 11.53 21.59 -0.87
C THR A 30 12.14 21.86 -2.23
N ALA A 31 12.71 20.85 -2.86
CA ALA A 31 13.25 20.99 -4.19
C ALA A 31 12.19 20.84 -5.26
N MET A 32 11.00 20.44 -4.89
CA MET A 32 9.91 20.31 -5.84
C MET A 32 9.24 21.63 -6.09
N THR A 33 8.68 21.79 -7.28
CA THR A 33 7.86 22.95 -7.54
C THR A 33 6.57 22.84 -6.76
N ALA A 34 5.90 23.97 -6.60
CA ALA A 34 4.63 23.95 -5.90
C ALA A 34 3.61 23.03 -6.58
N GLU A 35 3.67 23.00 -7.90
CA GLU A 35 2.79 22.14 -8.67
C GLU A 35 3.08 20.68 -8.38
N GLU A 36 4.34 20.33 -8.31
CA GLU A 36 4.73 18.97 -8.00
C GLU A 36 4.33 18.58 -6.58
N GLN A 37 4.50 19.51 -5.66
CA GLN A 37 4.11 19.27 -4.29
C GLN A 37 2.61 18.99 -4.18
N ALA A 38 1.83 19.83 -4.87
CA ALA A 38 0.38 19.65 -4.83
C ALA A 38 -0.03 18.32 -5.44
N ARG A 39 0.63 17.95 -6.52
CA ARG A 39 0.33 16.69 -7.17
C ARG A 39 0.69 15.52 -6.28
N CYS A 40 1.83 15.61 -5.62
CA CYS A 40 2.24 14.57 -4.70
C CYS A 40 1.22 14.38 -3.59
N LEU A 41 0.74 15.49 -3.05
CA LEU A 41 -0.24 15.39 -1.97
C LEU A 41 -1.53 14.74 -2.43
N ARG A 42 -2.00 15.11 -3.62
CA ARG A 42 -3.22 14.51 -4.15
C ARG A 42 -3.05 13.02 -4.39
N VAL A 43 -1.92 12.65 -4.96
CA VAL A 43 -1.69 11.24 -5.28
C VAL A 43 -1.51 10.43 -3.99
N LEU A 44 -0.80 11.00 -3.03
CA LEU A 44 -0.60 10.29 -1.76
C LEU A 44 -1.90 10.11 -1.01
N GLU A 45 -2.76 11.12 -1.07
CA GLU A 45 -4.05 11.00 -0.44
C GLU A 45 -4.89 9.90 -1.08
N ARG A 46 -4.88 9.87 -2.41
CA ARG A 46 -5.60 8.83 -3.12
C ARG A 46 -4.99 7.46 -2.82
N ALA A 47 -3.67 7.39 -2.79
CA ALA A 47 -3.01 6.13 -2.50
C ALA A 47 -3.37 5.62 -1.11
N THR A 48 -3.50 6.53 -0.16
CA THR A 48 -3.89 6.15 1.19
C THR A 48 -5.29 5.53 1.18
N SER A 49 -6.22 6.13 0.46
CA SER A 49 -7.57 5.60 0.39
C SER A 49 -7.60 4.23 -0.27
N VAL A 50 -6.91 4.11 -1.40
CA VAL A 50 -6.87 2.84 -2.10
C VAL A 50 -6.15 1.80 -1.26
N GLY A 51 -5.10 2.23 -0.55
CA GLY A 51 -4.37 1.34 0.32
C GLY A 51 -5.21 0.81 1.45
N THR A 52 -6.07 1.66 2.00
CA THR A 52 -6.96 1.23 3.06
C THR A 52 -7.93 0.17 2.54
N ALA A 53 -8.47 0.40 1.36
CA ALA A 53 -9.38 -0.58 0.76
C ALA A 53 -8.66 -1.89 0.49
N ALA A 54 -7.44 -1.82 -0.01
CA ALA A 54 -6.68 -3.02 -0.29
C ALA A 54 -6.37 -3.78 0.99
N ARG A 55 -6.02 -3.04 2.03
CA ARG A 55 -5.71 -3.64 3.32
C ARG A 55 -6.93 -4.36 3.87
N THR A 56 -8.08 -3.72 3.77
CA THR A 56 -9.31 -4.32 4.26
C THR A 56 -9.63 -5.59 3.48
N SER A 57 -9.44 -5.54 2.17
CA SER A 57 -9.71 -6.69 1.33
C SER A 57 -8.79 -7.86 1.68
N VAL A 58 -7.51 -7.58 1.81
CA VAL A 58 -6.54 -8.63 2.11
C VAL A 58 -6.78 -9.19 3.50
N LEU A 59 -7.06 -8.31 4.45
CA LEU A 59 -7.29 -8.73 5.81
C LEU A 59 -8.53 -9.62 5.90
N GLY A 60 -9.58 -9.24 5.18
CA GLY A 60 -10.78 -10.06 5.15
C GLY A 60 -10.51 -11.43 4.55
N ALA A 61 -9.75 -11.47 3.47
CA ALA A 61 -9.42 -12.73 2.83
C ALA A 61 -8.55 -13.58 3.73
N PHE A 62 -7.62 -12.95 4.42
CA PHE A 62 -6.74 -13.65 5.31
C PHE A 62 -7.53 -14.30 6.45
N ALA A 63 -8.40 -13.52 7.07
CA ALA A 63 -9.20 -14.02 8.16
C ALA A 63 -10.13 -15.15 7.69
N HIS A 64 -10.69 -14.99 6.50
CA HIS A 64 -11.59 -15.98 5.95
C HIS A 64 -10.83 -17.25 5.59
N GLY A 65 -9.66 -17.09 5.02
CA GLY A 65 -8.87 -18.23 4.59
C GLY A 65 -8.29 -19.02 5.73
N GLN A 66 -8.07 -18.36 6.88
CA GLN A 66 -7.54 -19.06 8.02
C GLN A 66 -8.54 -20.08 8.58
N GLY A 67 -9.81 -19.76 8.49
CA GLY A 67 -10.81 -20.66 8.99
C GLY A 67 -10.79 -20.75 10.51
N PRO A 68 -11.83 -21.36 11.06
CA PRO A 68 -11.93 -21.44 12.50
C PRO A 68 -10.80 -22.25 13.15
N GLY A 69 -10.42 -23.29 12.50
CA GLY A 69 -9.41 -24.14 13.08
C GLY A 69 -8.07 -23.47 13.16
N ALA A 70 -7.73 -22.78 12.10
CA ALA A 70 -6.44 -22.12 12.07
C ALA A 70 -6.42 -20.95 12.99
N ASP A 71 -7.57 -20.35 13.20
CA ASP A 71 -7.60 -19.15 13.96
C ASP A 71 -7.40 -19.35 15.42
N ALA A 72 -7.48 -20.53 15.89
CA ALA A 72 -7.38 -20.74 17.29
C ALA A 72 -6.13 -20.13 17.84
N GLU A 73 -5.09 -20.12 17.04
CA GLU A 73 -3.87 -19.58 17.52
C GLU A 73 -3.64 -18.17 17.16
N TYR A 74 -4.38 -17.69 16.20
CA TYR A 74 -4.18 -16.35 15.75
C TYR A 74 -5.38 -15.54 16.08
N SER A 75 -5.46 -15.16 17.30
CA SER A 75 -6.52 -14.28 17.67
C SER A 75 -6.40 -12.99 16.89
N PRO A 76 -7.48 -12.44 16.39
CA PRO A 76 -7.39 -11.21 15.63
C PRO A 76 -6.72 -10.09 16.40
N ARG A 77 -6.86 -10.06 17.68
CA ARG A 77 -6.24 -8.98 18.40
C ARG A 77 -4.74 -9.12 18.46
N ALA A 78 -4.22 -10.27 18.14
CA ALA A 78 -2.79 -10.41 18.07
C ALA A 78 -2.22 -9.60 16.93
N TRP A 79 -3.04 -9.22 16.01
CA TRP A 79 -2.58 -8.45 14.87
C TRP A 79 -2.63 -6.97 15.11
N LEU A 80 -3.27 -6.57 16.12
CA LEU A 80 -3.41 -5.16 16.41
C LEU A 80 -2.35 -4.69 17.40
#